data_be7c43b78135e989b8a3928fd951013c
#
_entry.id   be7c43b78135e989b8a3928fd951013c
#
_cell.length_a   1.000
_cell.length_b   1.000
_cell.length_c   1.000
_cell.angle_alpha   90.00
_cell.angle_beta   90.00
_cell.angle_gamma   90.00
#
_symmetry.space_group_name_H-M   'P 1'
#
loop_
_entity.id
_entity.type
_entity.pdbx_description
1 polymer ?
#
loop_
_entity_poly.entity_id
_entity_poly.type
_entity_poly.pdbx_seq_one_letter_code
_entity_poly.pdbx_strand_id
1 'polypeptide(L)'
;MRIQLALNVRDIDEAVDYYGQLFGVLPHKRRPGYANFALDEPPLKLVLFENPDAPERINHLGVEVFDTAHVRQASARLEAADILTESEEQVVCCHAEQTKVWSDEPQGLRWEWYAITDDAPAEVATPACCDGPVAEAAVPAAAGSAEVSAPVCCEV
;
A
#
# COMPACT_ATOMS: atom_id res chain seq x y z
N MET A 1 -10.61 -7.64 -11.73
CA MET A 1 -10.27 -7.19 -10.36
C MET A 1 -9.78 -8.37 -9.54
N ARG A 2 -8.98 -8.12 -8.52
CA ARG A 2 -8.49 -9.15 -7.58
C ARG A 2 -8.42 -8.60 -6.17
N ILE A 3 -8.50 -9.48 -5.18
CA ILE A 3 -8.30 -9.09 -3.79
C ILE A 3 -6.81 -8.85 -3.55
N GLN A 4 -6.47 -7.81 -2.81
CA GLN A 4 -5.15 -7.58 -2.27
C GLN A 4 -5.12 -7.96 -0.79
N LEU A 5 -4.06 -8.66 -0.41
CA LEU A 5 -3.68 -8.93 0.97
C LEU A 5 -2.29 -8.35 1.18
N ALA A 6 -2.18 -7.33 2.01
CA ALA A 6 -0.92 -6.74 2.41
C ALA A 6 -0.49 -7.25 3.79
N LEU A 7 0.72 -7.80 3.88
CA LEU A 7 1.26 -8.41 5.09
C LEU A 7 2.55 -7.71 5.52
N ASN A 8 2.70 -7.55 6.83
CA ASN A 8 3.97 -7.26 7.46
C ASN A 8 4.72 -8.58 7.69
N VAL A 9 5.98 -8.63 7.25
CA VAL A 9 6.86 -9.79 7.41
C VAL A 9 8.13 -9.38 8.16
N ARG A 10 8.75 -10.31 8.86
CA ARG A 10 9.98 -10.03 9.61
C ARG A 10 11.22 -10.06 8.73
N ASP A 11 11.19 -10.89 7.71
CA ASP A 11 12.27 -11.12 6.77
C ASP A 11 11.66 -11.29 5.37
N ILE A 12 12.01 -10.37 4.49
CA ILE A 12 11.43 -10.34 3.13
C ILE A 12 11.93 -11.50 2.27
N ASP A 13 13.15 -11.94 2.47
CA ASP A 13 13.75 -13.00 1.67
C ASP A 13 13.12 -14.35 2.03
N GLU A 14 12.99 -14.65 3.33
CA GLU A 14 12.29 -15.82 3.82
C GLU A 14 10.83 -15.85 3.35
N ALA A 15 10.13 -14.72 3.42
CA ALA A 15 8.75 -14.62 2.99
C ALA A 15 8.61 -14.83 1.47
N VAL A 16 9.48 -14.24 0.67
CA VAL A 16 9.48 -14.40 -0.80
C VAL A 16 9.72 -15.86 -1.17
N ASP A 17 10.66 -16.53 -0.53
CA ASP A 17 10.95 -17.95 -0.78
C ASP A 17 9.74 -18.83 -0.42
N TYR A 18 9.12 -18.58 0.74
CA TYR A 18 7.95 -19.33 1.17
C TYR A 18 6.77 -19.15 0.21
N TYR A 19 6.39 -17.91 -0.08
CA TYR A 19 5.22 -17.64 -0.94
C TYR A 19 5.47 -18.00 -2.40
N GLY A 20 6.72 -17.90 -2.87
CA GLY A 20 7.12 -18.38 -4.18
C GLY A 20 6.90 -19.89 -4.33
N GLN A 21 7.26 -20.68 -3.30
CA GLN A 21 7.00 -22.11 -3.27
C GLN A 21 5.50 -22.44 -3.11
N LEU A 22 4.81 -21.71 -2.21
CA LEU A 22 3.39 -21.94 -1.95
C LEU A 22 2.55 -21.77 -3.22
N PHE A 23 2.81 -20.72 -4.00
CA PHE A 23 2.04 -20.39 -5.19
C PHE A 23 2.66 -20.94 -6.48
N GLY A 24 3.91 -21.42 -6.44
CA GLY A 24 4.62 -21.92 -7.62
C GLY A 24 4.97 -20.82 -8.64
N VAL A 25 5.10 -19.56 -8.20
CA VAL A 25 5.39 -18.41 -9.06
C VAL A 25 6.49 -17.53 -8.46
N LEU A 26 7.17 -16.77 -9.31
CA LEU A 26 8.09 -15.73 -8.85
C LEU A 26 7.33 -14.45 -8.46
N PRO A 27 7.90 -13.60 -7.59
CA PRO A 27 7.30 -12.30 -7.30
C PRO A 27 7.22 -11.45 -8.57
N HIS A 28 6.11 -10.77 -8.77
CA HIS A 28 5.90 -9.83 -9.87
C HIS A 28 6.83 -8.61 -9.72
N LYS A 29 7.02 -8.13 -8.51
CA LYS A 29 7.93 -7.03 -8.20
C LYS A 29 8.68 -7.33 -6.90
N ARG A 30 9.98 -6.98 -6.85
CA ARG A 30 10.81 -7.09 -5.65
C ARG A 30 11.73 -5.86 -5.53
N ARG A 31 11.83 -5.31 -4.32
CA ARG A 31 12.68 -4.18 -3.93
C ARG A 31 13.19 -4.42 -2.51
N PRO A 32 14.18 -3.68 -2.01
CA PRO A 32 14.56 -3.75 -0.61
C PRO A 32 13.35 -3.56 0.30
N GLY A 33 13.11 -4.48 1.23
CA GLY A 33 11.99 -4.47 2.17
C GLY A 33 10.60 -4.66 1.56
N TYR A 34 10.49 -4.96 0.26
CA TYR A 34 9.21 -5.06 -0.44
C TYR A 34 9.18 -6.17 -1.47
N ALA A 35 8.07 -6.89 -1.54
CA ALA A 35 7.77 -7.77 -2.67
C ALA A 35 6.26 -7.85 -2.92
N ASN A 36 5.85 -8.19 -4.15
CA ASN A 36 4.49 -8.59 -4.40
C ASN A 36 4.39 -9.76 -5.37
N PHE A 37 3.29 -10.51 -5.21
CA PHE A 37 2.88 -11.57 -6.10
C PHE A 37 1.54 -11.20 -6.70
N ALA A 38 1.40 -11.32 -8.00
CA ALA A 38 0.17 -11.06 -8.74
C ALA A 38 -0.31 -12.38 -9.35
N LEU A 39 -1.33 -12.96 -8.74
CA LEU A 39 -1.91 -14.24 -9.14
C LEU A 39 -3.20 -14.00 -9.94
N ASP A 40 -3.40 -14.81 -10.97
CA ASP A 40 -4.63 -14.80 -11.74
C ASP A 40 -5.63 -15.84 -11.22
N GLU A 41 -5.13 -16.96 -10.67
CA GLU A 41 -5.94 -18.03 -10.12
C GLU A 41 -5.34 -18.60 -8.81
N PRO A 42 -5.98 -18.33 -7.66
CA PRO A 42 -7.11 -17.40 -7.46
C PRO A 42 -6.70 -15.94 -7.74
N PRO A 43 -7.64 -15.04 -8.10
CA PRO A 43 -7.33 -13.64 -8.34
C PRO A 43 -6.89 -12.95 -7.03
N LEU A 44 -5.58 -12.93 -6.78
CA LEU A 44 -4.98 -12.43 -5.55
C LEU A 44 -3.74 -11.59 -5.86
N LYS A 45 -3.63 -10.43 -5.24
CA LYS A 45 -2.37 -9.70 -5.09
C LYS A 45 -1.90 -9.83 -3.65
N LEU A 46 -0.79 -10.54 -3.44
CA LEU A 46 -0.13 -10.57 -2.15
C LEU A 46 0.98 -9.54 -2.13
N VAL A 47 0.94 -8.64 -1.16
CA VAL A 47 1.96 -7.62 -0.93
C VAL A 47 2.68 -7.92 0.38
N LEU A 48 4.00 -7.84 0.39
CA LEU A 48 4.85 -8.08 1.54
C LEU A 48 5.66 -6.83 1.84
N PHE A 49 5.56 -6.34 3.08
CA PHE A 49 6.38 -5.27 3.63
C PHE A 49 7.27 -5.85 4.73
N GLU A 50 8.57 -5.60 4.66
CA GLU A 50 9.47 -5.96 5.74
C GLU A 50 9.28 -4.96 6.89
N ASN A 51 8.60 -5.41 7.92
CA ASN A 51 8.39 -4.65 9.15
C ASN A 51 8.39 -5.64 10.33
N PRO A 52 9.60 -5.92 10.89
CA PRO A 52 9.74 -6.90 11.97
C PRO A 52 9.06 -6.46 13.27
N ASP A 53 8.86 -5.16 13.47
CA ASP A 53 8.29 -4.57 14.68
C ASP A 53 6.79 -4.29 14.58
N ALA A 54 6.17 -4.59 13.44
CA ALA A 54 4.74 -4.40 13.27
C ALA A 54 3.94 -5.20 14.28
N PRO A 55 2.98 -4.58 15.00
CA PRO A 55 2.14 -5.25 15.98
C PRO A 55 1.23 -6.29 15.35
N GLU A 56 0.83 -6.06 14.09
CA GLU A 56 -0.09 -6.92 13.35
C GLU A 56 0.54 -7.47 12.07
N ARG A 57 0.16 -8.70 11.73
CA ARG A 57 0.61 -9.34 10.48
C ARG A 57 -0.11 -8.81 9.25
N ILE A 58 -1.40 -8.47 9.38
CA ILE A 58 -2.16 -7.83 8.31
C ILE A 58 -1.87 -6.35 8.36
N ASN A 59 -1.32 -5.81 7.28
CA ASN A 59 -1.11 -4.38 7.14
C ASN A 59 -2.42 -3.70 6.70
N HIS A 60 -2.99 -4.17 5.59
CA HIS A 60 -4.31 -3.74 5.10
C HIS A 60 -4.86 -4.76 4.09
N LEU A 61 -6.10 -4.58 3.71
CA LEU A 61 -6.73 -5.30 2.60
C LEU A 61 -7.05 -4.34 1.46
N GLY A 62 -7.26 -4.88 0.27
CA GLY A 62 -7.60 -4.04 -0.88
C GLY A 62 -8.35 -4.78 -1.97
N VAL A 63 -8.87 -4.00 -2.89
CA VAL A 63 -9.44 -4.46 -4.16
C VAL A 63 -8.71 -3.76 -5.29
N GLU A 64 -7.86 -4.50 -5.99
CA GLU A 64 -7.24 -4.02 -7.22
C GLU A 64 -8.26 -4.08 -8.36
N VAL A 65 -8.51 -2.93 -8.94
CA VAL A 65 -9.29 -2.78 -10.16
C VAL A 65 -8.38 -2.34 -11.31
N PHE A 66 -8.81 -2.55 -12.55
CA PHE A 66 -7.97 -2.29 -13.73
C PHE A 66 -8.40 -1.04 -14.51
N ASP A 67 -9.28 -0.24 -13.89
CA ASP A 67 -9.77 1.04 -14.42
C ASP A 67 -10.08 1.99 -13.26
N THR A 68 -9.56 3.21 -13.33
CA THR A 68 -9.80 4.27 -12.33
C THR A 68 -11.29 4.64 -12.19
N ALA A 69 -12.10 4.40 -13.22
CA ALA A 69 -13.56 4.58 -13.13
C ALA A 69 -14.18 3.69 -12.03
N HIS A 70 -13.66 2.48 -11.81
CA HIS A 70 -14.12 1.61 -10.73
C HIS A 70 -13.72 2.12 -9.34
N VAL A 71 -12.56 2.79 -9.22
CA VAL A 71 -12.17 3.46 -7.97
C VAL A 71 -13.16 4.58 -7.65
N ARG A 72 -13.48 5.44 -8.63
CA ARG A 72 -14.47 6.51 -8.45
C ARG A 72 -15.87 5.98 -8.12
N GLN A 73 -16.27 4.87 -8.73
CA GLN A 73 -17.56 4.21 -8.39
C GLN A 73 -17.56 3.68 -6.95
N ALA A 74 -16.42 3.12 -6.49
CA ALA A 74 -16.27 2.67 -5.11
C ALA A 74 -16.36 3.86 -4.14
N SER A 75 -15.63 4.95 -4.40
CA SER A 75 -15.70 6.18 -3.61
C SER A 75 -17.14 6.69 -3.48
N ALA A 76 -17.83 6.90 -4.59
CA ALA A 76 -19.21 7.36 -4.59
C ALA A 76 -20.17 6.43 -3.82
N ARG A 77 -19.95 5.11 -3.88
CA ARG A 77 -20.75 4.14 -3.11
C ARG A 77 -20.49 4.26 -1.61
N LEU A 78 -19.22 4.41 -1.20
CA LEU A 78 -18.83 4.54 0.21
C LEU A 78 -19.36 5.85 0.79
N GLU A 79 -19.21 6.95 0.05
CA GLU A 79 -19.75 8.27 0.43
C GLU A 79 -21.29 8.24 0.58
N ALA A 80 -21.99 7.58 -0.34
CA ALA A 80 -23.45 7.44 -0.25
C ALA A 80 -23.91 6.56 0.93
N ALA A 81 -23.01 5.78 1.53
CA ALA A 81 -23.23 4.98 2.72
C ALA A 81 -22.74 5.67 4.01
N ASP A 82 -22.37 6.95 3.95
CA ASP A 82 -21.79 7.72 5.06
C ASP A 82 -20.51 7.08 5.65
N ILE A 83 -19.76 6.31 4.84
CA ILE A 83 -18.46 5.78 5.22
C ILE A 83 -17.40 6.83 4.92
N LEU A 84 -16.58 7.15 5.92
CA LEU A 84 -15.46 8.09 5.75
C LEU A 84 -14.44 7.49 4.78
N THR A 85 -13.99 8.32 3.84
CA THR A 85 -13.01 7.92 2.83
C THR A 85 -11.91 8.96 2.68
N GLU A 86 -10.71 8.47 2.31
CA GLU A 86 -9.58 9.29 1.86
C GLU A 86 -9.25 8.92 0.43
N SER A 87 -9.30 9.88 -0.49
CA SER A 87 -8.99 9.65 -1.90
C SER A 87 -7.61 10.18 -2.25
N GLU A 88 -6.85 9.40 -2.98
CA GLU A 88 -5.54 9.77 -3.52
C GLU A 88 -5.53 9.53 -5.03
N GLU A 89 -5.22 10.58 -5.80
CA GLU A 89 -5.15 10.48 -7.26
C GLU A 89 -3.71 10.64 -7.75
N GLN A 90 -3.28 9.74 -8.65
CA GLN A 90 -1.97 9.75 -9.30
C GLN A 90 -0.80 9.81 -8.30
N VAL A 91 -0.91 9.08 -7.19
CA VAL A 91 0.15 8.99 -6.20
C VAL A 91 1.11 7.85 -6.51
N VAL A 92 2.40 8.10 -6.35
CA VAL A 92 3.40 7.02 -6.42
C VAL A 92 3.50 6.38 -5.04
N CYS A 93 2.99 5.17 -4.93
CA CYS A 93 3.04 4.36 -3.71
C CYS A 93 3.47 2.94 -4.05
N CYS A 94 4.31 2.33 -3.19
CA CYS A 94 4.74 0.94 -3.36
C CYS A 94 5.34 0.66 -4.76
N HIS A 95 6.10 1.64 -5.29
CA HIS A 95 6.78 1.57 -6.59
C HIS A 95 5.85 1.48 -7.81
N ALA A 96 4.64 2.02 -7.70
CA ALA A 96 3.70 2.17 -8.80
C ALA A 96 2.92 3.49 -8.65
N GLU A 97 2.52 4.11 -9.76
CA GLU A 97 1.55 5.20 -9.72
C GLU A 97 0.14 4.62 -9.61
N GLN A 98 -0.66 5.18 -8.73
CA GLN A 98 -1.98 4.66 -8.39
C GLN A 98 -3.00 5.76 -8.20
N THR A 99 -4.26 5.43 -8.47
CA THR A 99 -5.42 6.18 -8.00
C THR A 99 -6.17 5.26 -7.03
N LYS A 100 -6.48 5.75 -5.83
CA LYS A 100 -7.07 4.92 -4.78
C LYS A 100 -8.04 5.68 -3.88
N VAL A 101 -8.87 4.93 -3.19
CA VAL A 101 -9.70 5.40 -2.08
C VAL A 101 -9.54 4.44 -0.91
N TRP A 102 -9.26 5.02 0.26
CA TRP A 102 -9.16 4.32 1.52
C TRP A 102 -10.46 4.41 2.32
N SER A 103 -10.71 3.40 3.12
CA SER A 103 -11.74 3.40 4.16
C SER A 103 -11.30 2.54 5.33
N ASP A 104 -11.68 2.97 6.54
CA ASP A 104 -11.44 2.22 7.77
C ASP A 104 -12.74 1.53 8.19
N GLU A 105 -12.66 0.22 8.43
CA GLU A 105 -13.80 -0.49 8.98
C GLU A 105 -13.88 -0.25 10.51
N PRO A 106 -15.05 -0.40 11.14
CA PRO A 106 -15.26 0.05 12.54
C PRO A 106 -14.38 -0.63 13.60
N GLN A 107 -13.67 -1.71 13.28
CA GLN A 107 -12.76 -2.42 14.19
C GLN A 107 -11.28 -2.15 13.88
N GLY A 108 -11.01 -1.22 12.93
CA GLY A 108 -9.68 -0.70 12.65
C GLY A 108 -8.95 -1.36 11.49
N LEU A 109 -9.57 -2.29 10.76
CA LEU A 109 -8.94 -2.83 9.55
C LEU A 109 -9.11 -1.87 8.38
N ARG A 110 -8.00 -1.49 7.78
CA ARG A 110 -7.97 -0.57 6.65
C ARG A 110 -8.19 -1.29 5.32
N TRP A 111 -8.99 -0.68 4.44
CA TRP A 111 -9.28 -1.17 3.10
C TRP A 111 -8.98 -0.11 2.04
N GLU A 112 -8.41 -0.54 0.91
CA GLU A 112 -8.27 0.31 -0.26
C GLU A 112 -9.00 -0.27 -1.49
N TRP A 113 -9.56 0.61 -2.31
CA TRP A 113 -9.88 0.36 -3.69
C TRP A 113 -8.90 1.14 -4.55
N TYR A 114 -8.17 0.46 -5.44
CA TYR A 114 -7.13 1.12 -6.21
C TYR A 114 -6.97 0.59 -7.61
N ALA A 115 -6.48 1.44 -8.50
CA ALA A 115 -6.01 1.09 -9.83
C ALA A 115 -4.58 1.55 -10.01
N ILE A 116 -3.73 0.68 -10.56
CA ILE A 116 -2.38 1.03 -11.00
C ILE A 116 -2.51 1.75 -12.34
N THR A 117 -1.98 2.97 -12.43
CA THR A 117 -1.96 3.78 -13.65
C THR A 117 -0.60 3.70 -14.35
N ASP A 118 0.48 3.51 -13.59
CA ASP A 118 1.81 3.20 -14.11
C ASP A 118 2.53 2.24 -13.14
N ASP A 119 2.90 1.06 -13.61
CA ASP A 119 3.59 0.04 -12.80
C ASP A 119 5.11 0.26 -12.68
N ALA A 120 5.68 1.18 -13.45
CA ALA A 120 7.09 1.54 -13.45
C ALA A 120 7.29 3.05 -13.69
N PRO A 121 6.75 3.93 -12.80
CA PRO A 121 6.88 5.36 -12.98
C PRO A 121 8.36 5.74 -13.04
N ALA A 122 8.71 6.63 -13.96
CA ALA A 122 10.06 7.22 -14.01
C ALA A 122 10.35 7.86 -12.65
N GLU A 123 11.53 7.57 -12.08
CA GLU A 123 11.92 7.87 -10.71
C GLU A 123 11.34 9.18 -10.16
N VAL A 124 10.30 9.08 -9.39
CA VAL A 124 9.89 10.10 -8.42
C VAL A 124 10.58 9.73 -7.12
N ALA A 125 11.20 10.73 -6.48
CA ALA A 125 11.80 10.55 -5.16
C ALA A 125 10.85 9.75 -4.27
N THR A 126 11.31 8.59 -3.80
CA THR A 126 10.54 7.68 -2.95
C THR A 126 9.83 8.46 -1.85
N PRO A 127 8.50 8.44 -1.77
CA PRO A 127 7.83 8.95 -0.59
C PRO A 127 8.30 8.12 0.60
N ALA A 128 8.51 8.76 1.73
CA ALA A 128 9.03 8.15 2.96
C ALA A 128 8.15 7.01 3.56
N CYS A 129 7.12 6.60 2.87
CA CYS A 129 6.22 5.54 3.30
C CYS A 129 6.77 4.12 3.14
N CYS A 130 7.92 3.94 2.46
CA CYS A 130 8.53 2.62 2.30
C CYS A 130 9.85 2.48 3.08
N ASP A 131 10.35 3.54 3.70
CA ASP A 131 11.54 3.51 4.54
C ASP A 131 11.13 3.32 6.00
N GLY A 132 11.54 2.21 6.60
CA GLY A 132 11.48 1.99 8.04
C GLY A 132 12.28 3.10 8.79
N PRO A 133 12.18 3.20 10.13
CA PRO A 133 12.62 4.35 10.89
C PRO A 133 14.11 4.65 10.65
N VAL A 134 14.37 5.77 9.99
CA VAL A 134 15.72 6.36 9.94
C VAL A 134 16.03 6.96 11.29
N ALA A 135 17.15 6.51 11.88
CA ALA A 135 17.66 6.99 13.14
C ALA A 135 17.77 8.52 13.18
N GLU A 136 17.34 9.03 14.29
CA GLU A 136 17.36 10.39 14.82
C GLU A 136 18.58 11.23 14.38
N ALA A 137 18.34 12.28 13.63
CA ALA A 137 19.28 13.38 13.49
C ALA A 137 18.68 14.65 14.09
N ALA A 138 19.42 15.22 15.03
CA ALA A 138 19.11 16.33 15.92
C ALA A 138 18.46 17.55 15.24
N VAL A 139 17.42 18.08 15.91
CA VAL A 139 16.72 19.34 15.60
C VAL A 139 17.54 20.55 15.97
N PRO A 140 17.56 21.62 15.17
CA PRO A 140 17.57 22.98 15.70
C PRO A 140 16.22 23.66 15.47
N ALA A 141 15.72 24.28 16.52
CA ALA A 141 14.46 25.00 16.55
C ALA A 141 14.48 26.29 15.72
N ALA A 142 13.40 26.56 14.96
CA ALA A 142 12.64 27.83 14.99
C ALA A 142 11.60 27.92 13.86
N ALA A 143 10.37 28.14 14.29
CA ALA A 143 9.32 29.04 13.79
C ALA A 143 8.71 28.85 12.37
N GLY A 144 7.40 28.57 12.34
CA GLY A 144 6.44 29.20 11.43
C GLY A 144 5.76 28.29 10.41
N SER A 145 4.60 27.78 10.80
CA SER A 145 3.34 27.60 10.05
C SER A 145 3.36 27.27 8.55
N ALA A 146 3.02 26.04 8.23
CA ALA A 146 1.95 25.62 7.31
C ALA A 146 1.91 24.09 7.32
N GLU A 147 0.86 23.52 7.87
CA GLU A 147 0.58 22.08 7.77
C GLU A 147 0.21 21.77 6.32
N VAL A 148 1.15 21.18 5.60
CA VAL A 148 0.83 20.39 4.43
C VAL A 148 0.81 18.96 4.93
N SER A 149 -0.40 18.41 5.05
CA SER A 149 -0.62 17.01 5.38
C SER A 149 0.11 16.14 4.34
N ALA A 150 1.12 15.40 4.78
CA ALA A 150 1.77 14.41 3.94
C ALA A 150 0.78 13.26 3.67
N PRO A 151 0.76 12.68 2.47
CA PRO A 151 -0.11 11.54 2.19
C PRO A 151 0.30 10.34 3.04
N VAL A 152 -0.64 9.87 3.85
CA VAL A 152 -0.47 8.72 4.75
C VAL A 152 -0.68 7.43 3.95
N CYS A 153 0.32 7.01 3.16
CA CYS A 153 0.21 5.76 2.41
C CYS A 153 0.46 4.49 3.25
N CYS A 154 1.17 4.58 4.37
CA CYS A 154 1.65 3.40 5.11
C CYS A 154 1.80 3.65 6.61
N GLU A 155 0.99 4.49 7.26
CA GLU A 155 1.02 4.54 8.73
C GLU A 155 0.40 3.26 9.30
N VAL A 156 1.22 2.54 10.04
CA VAL A 156 0.86 1.39 10.85
C VAL A 156 0.38 1.86 12.21
#